data_bded5bff466c89e675fa1fd59bfda551
#
_entry.id   bded5bff466c89e675fa1fd59bfda551
#
_cell.length_a   1.000
_cell.length_b   1.000
_cell.length_c   1.000
_cell.angle_alpha   90.00
_cell.angle_beta   90.00
_cell.angle_gamma   90.00
#
_symmetry.space_group_name_H-M   'P 1'
#
loop_
_entity.id
_entity.type
_entity.pdbx_description
1 polymer ?
#
loop_
_entity_poly.entity_id
_entity_poly.type
_entity_poly.pdbx_seq_one_letter_code
_entity_poly.pdbx_strand_id
1 'polypeptide(L)'
;QPCSSAASDVYKRQAKGVPAGLGAPLYAKMDSDLASGLMSINAVKGVEIGIGMQAAEIEGIENADEIFLEDEKISFTSNNAGGVLGGITSGQDIVTRFAVKPTSSILSERKSITKAGSSTTVSTRGRHDPCVGIRAVPVGEAMVACIILDHFLLHRGQIGPNSGTIL
;
A
#
# COMPACT_ATOMS: atom_id res chain seq x y z
N GLN A 1 -14.22 5.21 -23.65
CA GLN A 1 -14.20 6.65 -23.29
C GLN A 1 -12.77 7.13 -23.32
N PRO A 2 -12.46 8.25 -23.96
CA PRO A 2 -11.16 8.85 -23.79
C PRO A 2 -11.01 9.22 -22.33
N CYS A 3 -9.98 8.73 -21.68
CA CYS A 3 -9.62 9.03 -20.28
C CYS A 3 -9.09 10.47 -20.18
N SER A 4 -9.80 11.44 -20.76
CA SER A 4 -9.49 12.87 -20.69
C SER A 4 -9.86 13.47 -19.34
N SER A 5 -10.64 12.76 -18.55
CA SER A 5 -10.89 12.99 -17.14
C SER A 5 -10.36 11.78 -16.35
N ALA A 6 -9.06 11.55 -16.42
CA ALA A 6 -8.43 10.50 -15.65
C ALA A 6 -8.74 10.74 -14.18
N ALA A 7 -9.72 10.04 -13.66
CA ALA A 7 -9.93 9.94 -12.25
C ALA A 7 -8.67 9.33 -11.65
N SER A 8 -8.10 9.95 -10.63
CA SER A 8 -7.22 9.28 -9.70
C SER A 8 -7.97 8.07 -9.19
N ASP A 9 -7.34 6.94 -9.13
CA ASP A 9 -7.97 5.73 -8.63
C ASP A 9 -7.23 5.23 -7.39
N VAL A 10 -7.99 4.68 -6.45
CA VAL A 10 -7.45 4.09 -5.23
C VAL A 10 -7.53 2.57 -5.35
N TYR A 11 -6.39 1.93 -5.38
CA TYR A 11 -6.28 0.50 -5.51
C TYR A 11 -6.09 -0.16 -4.15
N LYS A 12 -7.01 -1.05 -3.78
CA LYS A 12 -6.91 -1.90 -2.59
C LYS A 12 -6.13 -3.17 -2.94
N ARG A 13 -5.17 -3.54 -2.09
CA ARG A 13 -4.45 -4.82 -2.13
C ARG A 13 -4.61 -5.54 -0.82
N GLN A 14 -4.71 -6.85 -0.91
CA GLN A 14 -4.90 -7.74 0.21
C GLN A 14 -3.96 -8.94 0.05
N ALA A 15 -3.07 -9.12 1.02
CA ALA A 15 -2.23 -10.31 1.10
C ALA A 15 -2.78 -11.24 2.17
N LYS A 16 -3.12 -12.46 1.77
CA LYS A 16 -3.71 -13.50 2.62
C LYS A 16 -2.66 -14.51 3.07
N GLY A 17 -2.88 -15.08 4.25
CA GLY A 17 -2.03 -16.15 4.77
C GLY A 17 -0.64 -15.68 5.18
N VAL A 18 -0.48 -14.40 5.48
CA VAL A 18 0.75 -13.87 6.04
C VAL A 18 0.83 -14.28 7.51
N PRO A 19 1.91 -14.96 7.95
CA PRO A 19 2.03 -15.38 9.32
C PRO A 19 2.12 -14.19 10.28
N ALA A 20 1.65 -14.36 11.51
CA ALA A 20 1.87 -13.39 12.58
C ALA A 20 3.36 -13.30 12.94
N GLY A 21 3.81 -12.14 13.39
CA GLY A 21 5.14 -11.94 13.93
C GLY A 21 6.19 -11.40 12.95
N LEU A 22 5.83 -11.08 11.70
CA LEU A 22 6.75 -10.45 10.76
C LEU A 22 6.83 -8.94 11.00
N GLY A 23 8.01 -8.38 10.91
CA GLY A 23 8.27 -6.96 11.16
C GLY A 23 8.95 -6.72 12.50
N ALA A 24 9.09 -5.44 12.86
CA ALA A 24 9.74 -5.01 14.09
C ALA A 24 9.03 -3.77 14.67
N PRO A 25 9.12 -3.52 15.99
CA PRO A 25 8.33 -2.45 16.62
C PRO A 25 8.91 -1.04 16.42
N LEU A 26 10.19 -0.89 16.07
CA LEU A 26 10.86 0.42 15.95
C LEU A 26 11.40 0.69 14.56
N TYR A 27 12.33 -0.13 14.11
CA TYR A 27 12.92 -0.09 12.77
C TYR A 27 12.38 -1.26 11.98
N ALA A 28 12.30 -1.14 10.66
CA ALA A 28 11.74 -2.18 9.79
C ALA A 28 10.33 -2.60 10.25
N LYS A 29 9.47 -1.62 10.53
CA LYS A 29 8.05 -1.84 10.77
C LYS A 29 7.40 -2.28 9.46
N MET A 30 6.58 -3.32 9.50
CA MET A 30 5.88 -3.84 8.32
C MET A 30 5.03 -2.76 7.62
N ASP A 31 4.27 -1.97 8.36
CA ASP A 31 3.46 -0.88 7.83
C ASP A 31 4.30 0.23 7.18
N SER A 32 5.42 0.58 7.80
CA SER A 32 6.34 1.60 7.25
C SER A 32 6.98 1.14 5.95
N ASP A 33 7.45 -0.10 5.88
CA ASP A 33 8.10 -0.63 4.69
C ASP A 33 7.10 -0.86 3.56
N LEU A 34 5.88 -1.31 3.87
CA LEU A 34 4.77 -1.37 2.91
C LEU A 34 4.44 0.02 2.35
N ALA A 35 4.32 1.02 3.23
CA ALA A 35 4.04 2.39 2.80
C ALA A 35 5.18 2.96 1.94
N SER A 36 6.43 2.77 2.35
CA SER A 36 7.62 3.20 1.61
C SER A 36 7.72 2.54 0.24
N GLY A 37 7.57 1.22 0.18
CA GLY A 37 7.65 0.48 -1.07
C GLY A 37 6.53 0.84 -2.04
N LEU A 38 5.29 0.93 -1.58
CA LEU A 38 4.17 1.35 -2.43
C LEU A 38 4.30 2.80 -2.87
N MET A 39 4.80 3.71 -2.01
CA MET A 39 5.04 5.10 -2.37
C MET A 39 6.17 5.25 -3.40
N SER A 40 7.12 4.31 -3.47
CA SER A 40 8.20 4.32 -4.46
C SER A 40 7.72 4.04 -5.89
N ILE A 41 6.52 3.48 -6.05
CA ILE A 41 5.93 3.21 -7.37
C ILE A 41 5.61 4.54 -8.06
N ASN A 42 6.05 4.68 -9.31
CA ASN A 42 5.80 5.89 -10.09
C ASN A 42 4.31 6.24 -10.15
N ALA A 43 4.01 7.52 -9.97
CA ALA A 43 2.66 8.09 -9.96
C ALA A 43 1.82 7.80 -8.69
N VAL A 44 2.28 7.00 -7.75
CA VAL A 44 1.65 6.88 -6.43
C VAL A 44 1.82 8.18 -5.65
N LYS A 45 0.76 8.62 -4.97
CA LYS A 45 0.69 9.90 -4.23
C LYS A 45 0.10 9.76 -2.82
N GLY A 46 -0.37 8.59 -2.47
CA GLY A 46 -0.86 8.28 -1.14
C GLY A 46 -0.85 6.78 -0.93
N VAL A 47 -0.61 6.38 0.31
CA VAL A 47 -0.68 4.97 0.76
C VAL A 47 -1.42 4.94 2.08
N GLU A 48 -2.29 3.97 2.24
CA GLU A 48 -3.02 3.69 3.48
C GLU A 48 -2.85 2.22 3.87
N ILE A 49 -2.77 1.96 5.15
CA ILE A 49 -2.76 0.63 5.74
C ILE A 49 -4.05 0.45 6.54
N GLY A 50 -4.73 -0.68 6.37
CA GLY A 50 -6.02 -0.93 7.00
C GLY A 50 -7.09 0.05 6.55
N ILE A 51 -7.78 0.68 7.50
CA ILE A 51 -8.79 1.72 7.21
C ILE A 51 -8.16 3.07 6.85
N GLY A 52 -6.83 3.24 7.07
CA GLY A 52 -6.09 4.42 6.66
C GLY A 52 -6.59 5.71 7.32
N MET A 53 -6.83 6.75 6.52
CA MET A 53 -7.29 8.06 7.01
C MET A 53 -8.63 8.01 7.74
N GLN A 54 -9.46 7.03 7.48
CA GLN A 54 -10.75 6.85 8.17
C GLN A 54 -10.57 6.59 9.68
N ALA A 55 -9.39 6.11 10.13
CA ALA A 55 -9.09 5.93 11.55
C ALA A 55 -9.19 7.22 12.36
N ALA A 56 -9.04 8.39 11.72
CA ALA A 56 -9.20 9.69 12.38
C ALA A 56 -10.66 10.12 12.58
N GLU A 57 -11.61 9.41 12.01
CA GLU A 57 -13.04 9.75 12.03
C GLU A 57 -13.85 8.88 13.00
N ILE A 58 -13.24 7.84 13.59
CA ILE A 58 -13.88 6.88 14.47
C ILE A 58 -13.30 6.93 15.89
N GLU A 59 -14.08 6.47 16.86
CA GLU A 59 -13.62 6.39 18.25
C GLU A 59 -12.64 5.23 18.46
N GLY A 60 -11.76 5.34 19.46
CA GLY A 60 -10.74 4.33 19.74
C GLY A 60 -11.31 2.93 20.00
N ILE A 61 -12.49 2.85 20.61
CA ILE A 61 -13.16 1.57 20.87
C ILE A 61 -13.66 0.91 19.56
N GLU A 62 -14.11 1.70 18.60
CA GLU A 62 -14.56 1.22 17.30
C GLU A 62 -13.38 0.81 16.41
N ASN A 63 -12.22 1.42 16.64
CA ASN A 63 -11.00 1.11 15.91
C ASN A 63 -10.31 -0.17 16.42
N ALA A 64 -10.70 -0.70 17.56
CA ALA A 64 -10.07 -1.87 18.15
C ALA A 64 -10.42 -3.15 17.37
N ASP A 65 -9.40 -3.88 16.93
CA ASP A 65 -9.53 -5.22 16.36
C ASP A 65 -9.44 -6.24 17.50
N GLU A 66 -10.58 -6.57 18.11
CA GLU A 66 -10.60 -7.52 19.23
C GLU A 66 -10.25 -8.93 18.77
N ILE A 67 -9.52 -9.65 19.62
CA ILE A 67 -9.06 -11.01 19.36
C ILE A 67 -9.86 -11.97 20.25
N PHE A 68 -10.37 -13.04 19.66
CA PHE A 68 -11.11 -14.08 20.39
C PHE A 68 -10.83 -15.48 19.83
N LEU A 69 -11.22 -16.50 20.58
CA LEU A 69 -11.12 -17.89 20.13
C LEU A 69 -12.49 -18.35 19.63
N GLU A 70 -12.51 -18.87 18.41
CA GLU A 70 -13.65 -19.53 17.79
C GLU A 70 -13.20 -20.91 17.28
N ASP A 71 -13.79 -21.98 17.82
CA ASP A 71 -13.44 -23.37 17.50
C ASP A 71 -11.92 -23.63 17.58
N GLU A 72 -11.29 -23.20 18.68
CA GLU A 72 -9.85 -23.30 18.95
C GLU A 72 -8.97 -22.52 17.96
N LYS A 73 -9.55 -21.68 17.13
CA LYS A 73 -8.82 -20.81 16.19
C LYS A 73 -8.89 -19.35 16.62
N ILE A 74 -7.80 -18.64 16.38
CA ILE A 74 -7.76 -17.20 16.60
C ILE A 74 -8.63 -16.52 15.54
N SER A 75 -9.58 -15.73 16.00
CA SER A 75 -10.46 -14.90 15.18
C SER A 75 -10.44 -13.45 15.63
N PHE A 76 -10.86 -12.56 14.76
CA PHE A 76 -10.84 -11.12 15.00
C PHE A 76 -12.22 -10.52 14.67
N THR A 77 -12.63 -9.50 15.42
CA THR A 77 -13.90 -8.81 15.18
C THR A 77 -13.85 -7.92 13.93
N SER A 78 -12.68 -7.37 13.62
CA SER A 78 -12.44 -6.43 12.52
C SER A 78 -10.99 -6.51 12.06
N ASN A 79 -10.63 -5.75 11.02
CA ASN A 79 -9.25 -5.61 10.54
C ASN A 79 -8.98 -4.14 10.17
N ASN A 80 -9.25 -3.25 11.12
CA ASN A 80 -9.06 -1.81 10.96
C ASN A 80 -7.58 -1.45 10.83
N ALA A 81 -6.73 -2.16 11.58
CA ALA A 81 -5.28 -2.00 11.52
C ALA A 81 -4.65 -2.58 10.23
N GLY A 82 -5.44 -3.33 9.42
CA GLY A 82 -4.95 -3.88 8.16
C GLY A 82 -3.91 -4.98 8.30
N GLY A 83 -4.01 -5.80 9.35
CA GLY A 83 -3.12 -6.94 9.58
C GLY A 83 -1.78 -6.60 10.21
N VAL A 84 -1.56 -5.35 10.62
CA VAL A 84 -0.31 -4.88 11.23
C VAL A 84 -0.60 -4.09 12.49
N LEU A 85 -0.09 -4.55 13.62
CA LEU A 85 -0.20 -3.90 14.93
C LEU A 85 1.20 -3.63 15.49
N GLY A 86 1.48 -2.38 15.84
CA GLY A 86 2.78 -1.97 16.35
C GLY A 86 3.96 -2.23 15.41
N GLY A 87 3.72 -2.32 14.10
CA GLY A 87 4.73 -2.62 13.08
C GLY A 87 4.95 -4.11 12.84
N ILE A 88 4.15 -4.98 13.46
CA ILE A 88 4.28 -6.45 13.41
C ILE A 88 2.99 -7.04 12.86
N THR A 89 3.07 -8.05 11.99
CA THR A 89 1.91 -8.72 11.44
C THR A 89 1.12 -9.47 12.51
N SER A 90 -0.21 -9.35 12.48
CA SER A 90 -1.13 -10.00 13.43
C SER A 90 -1.59 -11.40 13.01
N GLY A 91 -1.29 -11.83 11.79
CA GLY A 91 -1.84 -13.04 11.18
C GLY A 91 -3.14 -12.81 10.41
N GLN A 92 -3.73 -11.61 10.51
CA GLN A 92 -4.83 -11.19 9.64
C GLN A 92 -4.31 -10.86 8.24
N ASP A 93 -5.25 -10.74 7.30
CA ASP A 93 -4.93 -10.27 5.95
C ASP A 93 -4.29 -8.87 6.00
N ILE A 94 -3.15 -8.70 5.35
CA ILE A 94 -2.56 -7.37 5.18
C ILE A 94 -3.36 -6.61 4.13
N VAL A 95 -3.89 -5.46 4.54
CA VAL A 95 -4.71 -4.60 3.69
C VAL A 95 -3.99 -3.28 3.45
N THR A 96 -3.68 -3.01 2.19
CA THR A 96 -3.09 -1.74 1.75
C THR A 96 -3.94 -1.07 0.69
N ARG A 97 -3.94 0.26 0.65
CA ARG A 97 -4.51 1.06 -0.44
C ARG A 97 -3.48 2.05 -0.91
N PHE A 98 -3.44 2.31 -2.19
CA PHE A 98 -2.59 3.35 -2.74
C PHE A 98 -3.29 4.14 -3.84
N ALA A 99 -3.09 5.44 -3.82
CA ALA A 99 -3.66 6.38 -4.77
C ALA A 99 -2.67 6.65 -5.90
N VAL A 100 -3.12 6.48 -7.14
CA VAL A 100 -2.34 6.76 -8.34
C VAL A 100 -2.83 8.05 -8.97
N LYS A 101 -1.94 9.03 -9.16
CA LYS A 101 -2.31 10.29 -9.82
C LYS A 101 -2.68 10.03 -11.29
N PRO A 102 -3.60 10.83 -11.86
CA PRO A 102 -3.91 10.77 -13.27
C PRO A 102 -2.69 11.10 -14.12
N THR A 103 -2.65 10.60 -15.35
CA THR A 103 -1.58 10.96 -16.29
C THR A 103 -1.56 12.46 -16.56
N SER A 104 -0.37 13.04 -16.50
CA SER A 104 -0.16 14.45 -16.88
C SER A 104 0.13 14.63 -18.36
N SER A 105 0.38 13.54 -19.09
CA SER A 105 0.67 13.53 -20.52
C SER A 105 -0.61 13.57 -21.32
N ILE A 106 -1.23 14.74 -21.40
CA ILE A 106 -2.47 14.99 -22.15
C ILE A 106 -2.21 15.98 -23.29
N LEU A 107 -3.04 15.90 -24.34
CA LEU A 107 -2.93 16.75 -25.52
C LEU A 107 -3.27 18.22 -25.28
N SER A 108 -3.90 18.55 -24.15
CA SER A 108 -4.27 19.93 -23.81
C SER A 108 -3.04 20.80 -23.62
N GLU A 109 -3.06 22.00 -24.17
CA GLU A 109 -2.05 23.00 -23.93
C GLU A 109 -2.00 23.42 -22.47
N ARG A 110 -0.80 23.58 -21.95
CA ARG A 110 -0.53 24.02 -20.58
C ARG A 110 0.45 25.16 -20.56
N LYS A 111 0.22 26.13 -19.69
CA LYS A 111 1.15 27.21 -19.43
C LYS A 111 2.45 26.67 -18.86
N SER A 112 3.56 27.18 -19.34
CA SER A 112 4.92 26.84 -18.92
C SER A 112 5.85 28.04 -19.08
N ILE A 113 7.10 27.85 -18.76
CA ILE A 113 8.17 28.84 -18.96
C ILE A 113 9.32 28.20 -19.74
N THR A 114 9.99 28.99 -20.55
CA THR A 114 11.24 28.61 -21.22
C THR A 114 12.41 28.62 -20.23
N LYS A 115 13.54 28.04 -20.61
CA LYS A 115 14.78 28.14 -19.80
C LYS A 115 15.25 29.60 -19.60
N ALA A 116 14.86 30.51 -20.51
CA ALA A 116 15.14 31.92 -20.38
C ALA A 116 14.15 32.70 -19.52
N GLY A 117 13.18 32.02 -18.88
CA GLY A 117 12.18 32.63 -18.00
C GLY A 117 10.99 33.27 -18.71
N SER A 118 10.84 33.11 -20.02
CA SER A 118 9.70 33.65 -20.78
C SER A 118 8.50 32.71 -20.73
N SER A 119 7.28 33.27 -20.67
CA SER A 119 6.05 32.49 -20.73
C SER A 119 5.91 31.76 -22.07
N THR A 120 5.46 30.51 -21.99
CA THR A 120 5.20 29.67 -23.16
C THR A 120 4.05 28.70 -22.88
N THR A 121 3.61 27.97 -23.90
CA THR A 121 2.69 26.83 -23.76
C THR A 121 3.38 25.56 -24.21
N VAL A 122 3.04 24.46 -23.56
CA VAL A 122 3.48 23.12 -23.92
C VAL A 122 2.31 22.18 -24.06
N SER A 123 2.37 21.28 -25.01
CA SER A 123 1.46 20.14 -25.10
C SER A 123 2.26 18.88 -25.32
N THR A 124 1.86 17.79 -24.70
CA THR A 124 2.52 16.50 -24.87
C THR A 124 1.87 15.75 -26.01
N ARG A 125 2.65 15.50 -27.07
CA ARG A 125 2.21 14.69 -28.22
C ARG A 125 2.81 13.30 -28.11
N GLY A 126 2.03 12.28 -28.45
CA GLY A 126 2.48 10.89 -28.45
C GLY A 126 1.40 9.93 -27.96
N ARG A 127 1.76 8.65 -27.94
CA ARG A 127 0.90 7.59 -27.39
C ARG A 127 1.17 7.49 -25.89
N HIS A 128 0.17 7.78 -25.08
CA HIS A 128 0.23 7.67 -23.63
C HIS A 128 -0.89 6.75 -23.13
N ASP A 129 -0.62 6.07 -22.01
CA ASP A 129 -1.65 5.24 -21.37
C ASP A 129 -2.74 6.16 -20.81
N PRO A 130 -4.01 5.89 -21.14
CA PRO A 130 -5.12 6.70 -20.64
C PRO A 130 -5.32 6.57 -19.14
N CYS A 131 -4.95 5.42 -18.55
CA CYS A 131 -5.02 5.15 -17.12
C CYS A 131 -3.81 4.34 -16.67
N VAL A 132 -2.92 4.98 -15.92
CA VAL A 132 -1.72 4.33 -15.37
C VAL A 132 -2.09 3.32 -14.28
N GLY A 133 -3.20 3.54 -13.59
CA GLY A 133 -3.64 2.74 -12.45
C GLY A 133 -3.87 1.27 -12.77
N ILE A 134 -4.42 0.93 -13.94
CA ILE A 134 -4.63 -0.46 -14.37
C ILE A 134 -3.30 -1.24 -14.37
N ARG A 135 -2.22 -0.59 -14.81
CA ARG A 135 -0.87 -1.20 -14.82
C ARG A 135 -0.20 -1.15 -13.45
N ALA A 136 -0.61 -0.25 -12.56
CA ALA A 136 -0.11 -0.18 -11.20
C ALA A 136 -0.56 -1.38 -10.35
N VAL A 137 -1.64 -2.06 -10.72
CA VAL A 137 -2.18 -3.24 -10.02
C VAL A 137 -1.14 -4.33 -9.83
N PRO A 138 -0.62 -4.98 -10.89
CA PRO A 138 0.37 -6.05 -10.75
C PRO A 138 1.70 -5.53 -10.17
N VAL A 139 2.05 -4.27 -10.39
CA VAL A 139 3.26 -3.66 -9.79
C VAL A 139 3.10 -3.55 -8.28
N GLY A 140 1.93 -3.10 -7.79
CA GLY A 140 1.63 -3.03 -6.36
C GLY A 140 1.61 -4.43 -5.72
N GLU A 141 1.06 -5.43 -6.38
CA GLU A 141 1.09 -6.82 -5.91
C GLU A 141 2.52 -7.36 -5.75
N ALA A 142 3.33 -7.16 -6.78
CA ALA A 142 4.73 -7.57 -6.73
C ALA A 142 5.52 -6.85 -5.63
N MET A 143 5.28 -5.55 -5.45
CA MET A 143 5.94 -4.76 -4.40
C MET A 143 5.57 -5.27 -3.00
N VAL A 144 4.29 -5.49 -2.73
CA VAL A 144 3.81 -6.05 -1.45
C VAL A 144 4.42 -7.44 -1.20
N ALA A 145 4.44 -8.31 -2.22
CA ALA A 145 5.03 -9.64 -2.11
C ALA A 145 6.53 -9.59 -1.80
N CYS A 146 7.29 -8.72 -2.44
CA CYS A 146 8.72 -8.54 -2.17
C CYS A 146 8.98 -8.08 -0.73
N ILE A 147 8.18 -7.12 -0.23
CA ILE A 147 8.34 -6.61 1.13
C ILE A 147 8.02 -7.69 2.17
N ILE A 148 6.91 -8.41 1.99
CA ILE A 148 6.54 -9.51 2.89
C ILE A 148 7.62 -10.59 2.89
N LEU A 149 8.16 -10.94 1.71
CA LEU A 149 9.23 -11.92 1.60
C LEU A 149 10.51 -11.46 2.31
N ASP A 150 10.88 -10.20 2.19
CA ASP A 150 12.04 -9.64 2.87
C ASP A 150 11.90 -9.75 4.40
N HIS A 151 10.77 -9.32 4.94
CA HIS A 151 10.45 -9.49 6.36
C HIS A 151 10.42 -10.96 6.80
N PHE A 152 9.91 -11.84 5.96
CA PHE A 152 9.92 -13.29 6.24
C PHE A 152 11.34 -13.83 6.32
N LEU A 153 12.22 -13.44 5.40
CA LEU A 153 13.63 -13.86 5.41
C LEU A 153 14.39 -13.28 6.60
N LEU A 154 14.15 -12.02 6.96
CA LEU A 154 14.71 -11.40 8.18
C LEU A 154 14.26 -12.14 9.43
N HIS A 155 12.97 -12.45 9.54
CA HIS A 155 12.43 -13.24 10.65
C HIS A 155 13.08 -14.62 10.73
N ARG A 156 13.18 -15.33 9.60
CA ARG A 156 13.90 -16.62 9.52
C ARG A 156 15.36 -16.51 9.94
N GLY A 157 16.03 -15.43 9.61
CA GLY A 157 17.40 -15.15 10.03
C GLY A 157 17.56 -14.98 11.54
N GLN A 158 16.54 -14.44 12.20
CA GLN A 158 16.53 -14.21 13.65
C GLN A 158 16.19 -15.46 14.46
N ILE A 159 15.17 -16.21 14.03
CA ILE A 159 14.65 -17.36 14.80
C ILE A 159 15.22 -18.72 14.35
N GLY A 160 15.89 -18.78 13.21
CA GLY A 160 16.44 -20.00 12.63
C GLY A 160 15.39 -20.90 11.95
N PRO A 161 15.86 -21.99 11.28
CA PRO A 161 14.97 -22.83 10.46
C PRO A 161 14.04 -23.74 11.27
N ASN A 162 14.33 -23.97 12.54
CA ASN A 162 13.64 -24.96 13.41
C ASN A 162 12.82 -24.32 14.54
N SER A 163 12.69 -23.02 14.59
CA SER A 163 11.79 -22.38 15.53
C SER A 163 10.36 -22.71 15.11
N GLY A 164 9.69 -23.48 15.97
CA GLY A 164 8.39 -24.09 15.74
C GLY A 164 7.37 -23.20 15.06
N THR A 165 6.39 -23.86 14.47
CA THR A 165 5.24 -23.32 13.76
C THR A 165 4.96 -21.86 14.13
N ILE A 166 5.18 -20.96 13.16
CA ILE A 166 4.53 -19.67 13.18
C ILE A 166 3.03 -20.02 13.05
N LEU A 167 2.26 -19.80 14.11
CA LEU A 167 0.85 -20.11 14.21
C LEU A 167 0.05 -19.50 13.07
#